data_8d0c2b022adeda5bc4a9341a0b5efbb1
#
_entry.id   8d0c2b022adeda5bc4a9341a0b5efbb1
#
_cell.length_a   1.000
_cell.length_b   1.000
_cell.length_c   1.000
_cell.angle_alpha   90.00
_cell.angle_beta   90.00
_cell.angle_gamma   90.00
#
_symmetry.space_group_name_H-M   'P 1'
#
loop_
_entity.id
_entity.type
_entity.pdbx_description
1 polymer ?
#
loop_
_entity_poly.entity_id
_entity_poly.type
_entity_poly.pdbx_seq_one_letter_code
_entity_poly.pdbx_strand_id
1 'polypeptide(L)'
;ETSKGQERSLMKVRIELDPSMDEPEILIRAPRLTQELAQLQDYSKAKLVPLAFYKNRSEYFLDLADILFLKQTEKIYGHTKDEAYEVKQKLYELEELLPIAFCRISKSTIVNAKQIYSLEKSFQGPVR
;
A
#
# COMPACT_ATOMS: atom_id res chain seq x y z
N GLU A 1 24.83 4.57 28.53
CA GLU A 1 24.63 4.79 28.03
C GLU A 1 24.35 4.39 27.44
N THR A 2 24.27 4.01 27.44
CA THR A 2 23.93 3.89 26.80
C THR A 2 23.33 3.98 25.91
N SER A 3 23.15 4.01 25.78
CA SER A 3 22.55 4.81 24.94
C SER A 3 22.62 4.57 23.53
N LYS A 4 23.42 3.75 23.08
CA LYS A 4 23.53 3.46 21.75
C LYS A 4 22.32 2.97 21.15
N GLY A 5 21.62 2.07 21.71
CA GLY A 5 20.41 1.57 21.16
C GLY A 5 19.41 2.65 20.95
N GLN A 6 19.43 3.63 21.80
CA GLN A 6 18.53 4.70 21.63
C GLN A 6 18.77 5.48 20.42
N GLU A 7 20.01 5.64 20.08
CA GLU A 7 20.30 6.38 18.91
C GLU A 7 19.77 5.75 17.68
N ARG A 8 19.86 4.43 17.63
CA ARG A 8 19.40 3.78 16.44
C ARG A 8 17.92 3.86 16.27
N SER A 9 17.19 4.02 17.36
CA SER A 9 15.77 4.07 17.23
C SER A 9 15.23 5.45 17.09
N LEU A 10 16.09 6.45 17.04
CA LEU A 10 15.60 7.79 16.87
C LEU A 10 15.16 8.02 15.44
N MET A 11 13.96 8.44 15.29
CA MET A 11 13.46 8.82 14.00
C MET A 11 13.08 10.28 14.05
N LYS A 12 13.24 10.95 12.95
CA LYS A 12 12.79 12.32 12.89
C LYS A 12 11.29 12.30 12.79
N VAL A 13 10.65 13.16 13.55
CA VAL A 13 9.21 13.28 13.49
C VAL A 13 8.89 14.70 13.08
N ARG A 14 8.06 14.84 12.07
CA ARG A 14 7.69 16.14 11.58
C ARG A 14 6.21 16.15 11.29
N ILE A 15 5.56 17.20 11.70
CA ILE A 15 4.15 17.36 11.45
C ILE A 15 3.97 18.55 10.54
N GLU A 16 3.33 18.36 9.43
CA GLU A 16 3.02 19.44 8.51
C GLU A 16 1.52 19.55 8.42
N LEU A 17 1.04 20.75 8.53
CA LEU A 17 -0.39 20.98 8.46
C LEU A 17 -0.74 21.46 7.06
N ASP A 18 -1.71 20.80 6.48
CA ASP A 18 -2.12 21.13 5.12
C ASP A 18 -3.64 21.25 5.12
N PRO A 19 -4.15 22.45 5.11
CA PRO A 19 -5.59 22.66 5.21
C PRO A 19 -6.39 22.08 4.06
N SER A 20 -5.72 21.75 2.98
CA SER A 20 -6.44 21.19 1.85
C SER A 20 -6.74 19.71 1.99
N MET A 21 -6.19 19.06 3.01
CA MET A 21 -6.42 17.65 3.19
C MET A 21 -7.72 17.42 3.93
N ASP A 22 -8.42 16.38 3.54
CA ASP A 22 -9.67 16.04 4.20
C ASP A 22 -9.44 15.25 5.46
N GLU A 23 -8.42 14.44 5.49
CA GLU A 23 -8.16 13.65 6.68
C GLU A 23 -6.67 13.49 6.83
N PRO A 24 -6.22 13.23 8.03
CA PRO A 24 -4.78 13.13 8.27
C PRO A 24 -4.21 11.85 7.68
N GLU A 25 -2.95 11.90 7.37
CA GLU A 25 -2.27 10.70 6.93
C GLU A 25 -0.88 10.68 7.53
N ILE A 26 -0.32 9.51 7.64
CA ILE A 26 1.04 9.33 8.12
C ILE A 26 1.86 8.73 6.99
N LEU A 27 2.92 9.44 6.63
CA LEU A 27 3.83 8.98 5.62
C LEU A 27 5.16 8.67 6.28
N ILE A 28 5.66 7.47 6.08
CA ILE A 28 6.94 7.10 6.66
C ILE A 28 7.92 6.85 5.54
N ARG A 29 9.02 7.56 5.58
CA ARG A 29 10.08 7.40 4.58
C ARG A 29 11.30 6.85 5.29
N ALA A 30 11.79 5.74 4.82
CA ALA A 30 12.91 5.07 5.43
C ALA A 30 13.71 4.32 4.40
N PRO A 31 14.94 4.01 4.68
CA PRO A 31 15.75 3.25 3.72
C PRO A 31 15.25 1.82 3.55
N ARG A 32 14.60 1.28 4.54
CA ARG A 32 14.05 -0.05 4.41
C ARG A 32 13.05 -0.29 5.51
N LEU A 33 12.23 -1.30 5.36
CA LEU A 33 11.25 -1.63 6.38
C LEU A 33 11.95 -2.34 7.51
N THR A 34 11.79 -1.82 8.71
CA THR A 34 12.38 -2.43 9.89
C THR A 34 11.26 -2.93 10.78
N GLN A 35 11.64 -3.66 11.79
CA GLN A 35 10.66 -4.16 12.72
C GLN A 35 9.98 -3.02 13.47
N GLU A 36 10.73 -1.99 13.78
CA GLU A 36 10.15 -0.84 14.44
C GLU A 36 9.08 -0.18 13.60
N LEU A 37 9.33 -0.09 12.30
CA LEU A 37 8.35 0.52 11.43
C LEU A 37 7.12 -0.35 11.32
N ALA A 38 7.31 -1.65 11.28
CA ALA A 38 6.18 -2.55 11.19
C ALA A 38 5.28 -2.45 12.41
N GLN A 39 5.86 -2.14 13.57
CA GLN A 39 5.05 -2.01 14.76
C GLN A 39 4.15 -0.79 14.73
N LEU A 40 4.50 0.21 13.95
CA LEU A 40 3.68 1.41 13.90
C LEU A 40 2.32 1.16 13.27
N GLN A 41 2.20 0.11 12.50
CA GLN A 41 0.91 -0.15 11.86
C GLN A 41 -0.19 -0.39 12.90
N ASP A 42 0.18 -0.78 14.10
CA ASP A 42 -0.82 -1.02 15.12
C ASP A 42 -1.57 0.24 15.51
N TYR A 43 -0.99 1.38 15.27
CA TYR A 43 -1.63 2.61 15.66
C TYR A 43 -2.68 3.06 14.66
N SER A 44 -2.55 2.63 13.43
CA SER A 44 -3.42 3.16 12.40
C SER A 44 -4.47 2.19 11.95
N LYS A 45 -4.48 1.01 12.44
CA LYS A 45 -5.40 -0.02 11.99
C LYS A 45 -5.16 -0.48 10.57
N ALA A 46 -4.37 0.25 9.82
CA ALA A 46 -4.01 -0.19 8.50
C ALA A 46 -2.88 -1.19 8.67
N LYS A 47 -2.89 -2.24 7.93
CA LYS A 47 -1.85 -3.22 8.05
C LYS A 47 -0.92 -3.14 6.87
N LEU A 48 0.37 -3.09 7.16
CA LEU A 48 1.35 -3.07 6.11
C LEU A 48 1.77 -4.51 5.85
N VAL A 49 1.48 -4.98 4.69
CA VAL A 49 1.97 -6.28 4.25
C VAL A 49 3.37 -6.04 3.73
N PRO A 50 4.32 -6.92 3.98
CA PRO A 50 5.70 -6.70 3.54
C PRO A 50 5.82 -6.94 2.04
N LEU A 51 5.14 -6.15 1.27
CA LEU A 51 5.11 -6.22 -0.17
C LEU A 51 5.58 -4.87 -0.67
N ALA A 52 6.66 -4.87 -1.41
CA ALA A 52 7.26 -3.64 -1.89
C ALA A 52 6.66 -3.23 -3.21
N PHE A 53 6.40 -1.96 -3.33
CA PHE A 53 5.91 -1.34 -4.56
C PHE A 53 6.97 -0.36 -5.01
N TYR A 54 7.20 -0.27 -6.30
CA TYR A 54 8.29 0.55 -6.82
C TYR A 54 7.80 1.58 -7.81
N LYS A 55 8.31 2.78 -7.69
CA LYS A 55 8.01 3.82 -8.65
C LYS A 55 9.13 4.83 -8.62
N ASN A 56 9.62 5.21 -9.78
CA ASN A 56 10.67 6.22 -9.90
C ASN A 56 11.88 5.91 -9.02
N ARG A 57 12.25 4.64 -9.00
CA ARG A 57 13.42 4.19 -8.25
C ARG A 57 13.27 4.26 -6.75
N SER A 58 12.08 4.49 -6.27
CA SER A 58 11.81 4.45 -4.84
C SER A 58 10.96 3.26 -4.52
N GLU A 59 11.12 2.78 -3.31
CA GLU A 59 10.38 1.64 -2.82
C GLU A 59 9.35 2.12 -1.82
N TYR A 60 8.14 1.62 -1.95
CA TYR A 60 7.04 2.02 -1.09
C TYR A 60 6.39 0.80 -0.47
N PHE A 61 5.91 0.95 0.75
CA PHE A 61 5.07 -0.08 1.37
C PHE A 61 3.72 0.59 1.57
N LEU A 62 2.75 0.19 0.77
CA LEU A 62 1.48 0.88 0.69
C LEU A 62 0.41 0.16 1.49
N ASP A 63 -0.61 0.91 1.87
CA ASP A 63 -1.78 0.33 2.48
C ASP A 63 -2.52 -0.41 1.39
N LEU A 64 -2.77 -1.68 1.57
CA LEU A 64 -3.42 -2.47 0.54
C LEU A 64 -4.84 -2.00 0.25
N ALA A 65 -5.44 -1.28 1.18
CA ALA A 65 -6.76 -0.72 0.90
C ALA A 65 -6.72 0.29 -0.24
N ASP A 66 -5.55 0.85 -0.52
CA ASP A 66 -5.45 1.80 -1.62
C ASP A 66 -5.24 1.14 -2.97
N ILE A 67 -4.98 -0.14 -3.00
CA ILE A 67 -4.72 -0.83 -4.25
C ILE A 67 -6.04 -1.30 -4.83
N LEU A 68 -6.31 -0.90 -6.05
CA LEU A 68 -7.54 -1.30 -6.72
C LEU A 68 -7.38 -2.63 -7.43
N PHE A 69 -6.28 -2.80 -8.10
CA PHE A 69 -6.02 -4.07 -8.78
C PHE A 69 -4.54 -4.17 -9.14
N LEU A 70 -4.12 -5.40 -9.43
CA LEU A 70 -2.77 -5.64 -9.92
C LEU A 70 -2.91 -6.33 -11.27
N LYS A 71 -2.14 -5.89 -12.22
CA LYS A 71 -2.24 -6.41 -13.56
C LYS A 71 -0.87 -6.67 -14.14
N GLN A 72 -0.73 -7.78 -14.82
CA GLN A 72 0.50 -8.13 -15.47
C GLN A 72 0.42 -7.80 -16.95
N THR A 73 1.38 -7.02 -17.42
CA THR A 73 1.58 -6.82 -18.84
C THR A 73 2.99 -7.37 -19.07
N GLU A 74 3.97 -6.56 -19.33
CA GLU A 74 5.33 -7.06 -19.34
C GLU A 74 5.79 -7.22 -17.91
N LYS A 75 5.39 -6.32 -17.05
CA LYS A 75 5.69 -6.38 -15.64
C LYS A 75 4.37 -6.34 -14.92
N ILE A 76 4.42 -6.52 -13.62
CA ILE A 76 3.20 -6.47 -12.83
C ILE A 76 3.12 -5.11 -12.15
N TYR A 77 1.99 -4.47 -12.28
CA TYR A 77 1.77 -3.17 -11.68
C TYR A 77 0.56 -3.21 -10.76
N GLY A 78 0.73 -2.61 -9.58
CA GLY A 78 -0.39 -2.40 -8.68
C GLY A 78 -0.91 -0.99 -8.92
N HIS A 79 -2.20 -0.87 -9.11
CA HIS A 79 -2.82 0.40 -9.44
C HIS A 79 -3.62 0.93 -8.28
N THR A 80 -3.33 2.17 -7.92
CA THR A 80 -4.16 2.86 -6.94
C THR A 80 -5.07 3.78 -7.75
N LYS A 81 -5.79 4.62 -7.07
CA LYS A 81 -6.67 5.55 -7.75
C LYS A 81 -5.90 6.48 -8.67
N ASP A 82 -4.71 6.89 -8.26
CA ASP A 82 -3.96 7.88 -9.00
C ASP A 82 -2.66 7.41 -9.60
N GLU A 83 -2.13 6.30 -9.14
CA GLU A 83 -0.78 5.91 -9.49
C GLU A 83 -0.67 4.44 -9.83
N ALA A 84 0.41 4.09 -10.48
CA ALA A 84 0.72 2.69 -10.73
C ALA A 84 2.13 2.43 -10.22
N TYR A 85 2.31 1.32 -9.54
CA TYR A 85 3.59 0.95 -8.96
C TYR A 85 3.98 -0.43 -9.43
N GLU A 86 5.23 -0.63 -9.70
CA GLU A 86 5.70 -1.94 -10.12
C GLU A 86 5.81 -2.89 -8.93
N VAL A 87 5.44 -4.13 -9.15
CA VAL A 87 5.56 -5.17 -8.14
C VAL A 87 6.42 -6.27 -8.74
N LYS A 88 7.36 -6.75 -7.98
CA LYS A 88 8.32 -7.71 -8.52
C LYS A 88 7.97 -9.15 -8.24
N GLN A 89 7.02 -9.42 -7.38
CA GLN A 89 6.55 -10.77 -7.15
C GLN A 89 5.69 -11.21 -8.32
N LYS A 90 5.58 -12.52 -8.51
CA LYS A 90 4.73 -13.06 -9.54
C LYS A 90 3.31 -13.12 -9.06
N LEU A 91 2.36 -13.20 -9.98
CA LEU A 91 0.95 -13.18 -9.60
C LEU A 91 0.60 -14.31 -8.65
N TYR A 92 1.15 -15.50 -8.85
CA TYR A 92 0.78 -16.58 -7.95
C TYR A 92 1.33 -16.35 -6.56
N GLU A 93 2.44 -15.63 -6.45
CA GLU A 93 2.97 -15.27 -5.15
C GLU A 93 2.07 -14.24 -4.49
N LEU A 94 1.57 -13.32 -5.29
CA LEU A 94 0.71 -12.29 -4.77
C LEU A 94 -0.61 -12.86 -4.28
N GLU A 95 -1.10 -13.89 -4.95
CA GLU A 95 -2.32 -14.53 -4.49
C GLU A 95 -2.15 -15.03 -3.07
N GLU A 96 -0.98 -15.52 -2.74
CA GLU A 96 -0.76 -16.04 -1.42
C GLU A 96 -0.51 -14.98 -0.39
N LEU A 97 0.11 -13.87 -0.80
CA LEU A 97 0.43 -12.83 0.12
C LEU A 97 -0.73 -11.91 0.43
N LEU A 98 -1.61 -11.71 -0.51
CA LEU A 98 -2.63 -10.69 -0.36
C LEU A 98 -3.83 -11.21 0.42
N PRO A 99 -4.54 -10.32 1.10
CA PRO A 99 -5.73 -10.73 1.84
C PRO A 99 -6.79 -11.28 0.93
N ILE A 100 -7.75 -11.95 1.53
CA ILE A 100 -8.78 -12.64 0.77
C ILE A 100 -9.63 -11.74 -0.10
N ALA A 101 -9.67 -10.45 0.21
CA ALA A 101 -10.42 -9.52 -0.63
C ALA A 101 -9.82 -9.38 -2.02
N PHE A 102 -8.57 -9.76 -2.19
CA PHE A 102 -7.95 -9.69 -3.50
C PHE A 102 -8.22 -11.01 -4.22
N CYS A 103 -8.90 -10.90 -5.34
CA CYS A 103 -9.34 -12.08 -6.09
C CYS A 103 -8.72 -12.09 -7.47
N ARG A 104 -8.21 -13.23 -7.86
CA ARG A 104 -7.66 -13.35 -9.20
C ARG A 104 -8.78 -13.59 -10.16
N ILE A 105 -8.97 -12.69 -11.11
CA ILE A 105 -10.08 -12.79 -12.05
C ILE A 105 -9.66 -13.25 -13.43
N SER A 106 -8.37 -13.31 -13.68
CA SER A 106 -7.90 -13.82 -14.96
C SER A 106 -6.45 -14.22 -14.80
N LYS A 107 -5.82 -14.67 -15.86
CA LYS A 107 -4.44 -15.05 -15.83
C LYS A 107 -3.54 -13.87 -15.49
N SER A 108 -3.99 -12.67 -15.77
CA SER A 108 -3.12 -11.51 -15.62
C SER A 108 -3.62 -10.47 -14.63
N THR A 109 -4.70 -10.71 -13.93
CA THR A 109 -5.29 -9.65 -13.12
C THR A 109 -5.81 -10.15 -11.78
N ILE A 110 -5.45 -9.42 -10.73
CA ILE A 110 -5.99 -9.63 -9.40
C ILE A 110 -6.68 -8.33 -9.01
N VAL A 111 -7.91 -8.37 -8.55
CA VAL A 111 -8.61 -7.17 -8.15
C VAL A 111 -8.88 -7.15 -6.65
N ASN A 112 -8.93 -5.98 -6.09
CA ASN A 112 -9.32 -5.79 -4.70
C ASN A 112 -10.83 -5.63 -4.72
N ALA A 113 -11.54 -6.72 -4.50
CA ALA A 113 -12.97 -6.73 -4.64
C ALA A 113 -13.65 -5.71 -3.75
N LYS A 114 -13.10 -5.48 -2.59
CA LYS A 114 -13.68 -4.52 -1.69
C LYS A 114 -13.65 -3.12 -2.25
N GLN A 115 -12.56 -2.74 -2.87
CA GLN A 115 -12.44 -1.41 -3.44
C GLN A 115 -13.23 -1.26 -4.72
N ILE A 116 -13.26 -2.29 -5.53
CA ILE A 116 -14.01 -2.25 -6.76
C ILE A 116 -15.50 -2.13 -6.46
N TYR A 117 -15.94 -2.85 -5.46
CA TYR A 117 -17.34 -2.78 -5.08
C TYR A 117 -17.69 -1.36 -4.63
N SER A 118 -16.81 -0.72 -3.89
CA SER A 118 -17.04 0.64 -3.44
C SER A 118 -17.11 1.61 -4.61
N LEU A 119 -16.27 1.45 -5.59
CA LEU A 119 -16.31 2.29 -6.74
C LEU A 119 -17.59 2.09 -7.51
N GLU A 120 -18.00 0.89 -7.66
CA GLU A 120 -19.19 0.61 -8.37
C GLU A 120 -20.39 1.24 -7.70
N LYS A 121 -20.45 1.22 -6.40
CA LYS A 121 -21.52 1.87 -5.72
C LYS A 121 -21.49 3.36 -5.92
N SER A 122 -20.35 3.94 -5.99
CA SER A 122 -20.23 5.36 -6.23
C SER A 122 -20.75 5.75 -7.58
N PHE A 123 -20.55 4.93 -8.57
CA PHE A 123 -21.00 5.22 -9.89
C PHE A 123 -22.39 4.72 -10.18
N GLN A 124 -23.08 4.16 -9.23
CA GLN A 124 -24.26 3.64 -9.44
C GLN A 124 -25.22 4.49 -9.99
N GLY A 125 -25.98 4.93 -9.58
CA GLY A 125 -26.87 5.81 -10.09
C GLY A 125 -27.33 5.45 -11.39
N PRO A 126 -27.57 6.37 -12.16
CA PRO A 126 -28.23 6.24 -13.40
C PRO A 126 -27.49 5.53 -14.45
N VAL A 127 -26.34 5.20 -14.19
CA VAL A 127 -25.60 4.67 -15.21
C VAL A 127 -26.09 3.46 -15.84
N ARG A 128 -26.80 2.74 -15.20
CA ARG A 128 -27.25 1.59 -15.83
C ARG A 128 -28.46 1.80 -16.53
#